data_acd0da245baab9b9235cf9e41377d1ee
#
_entry.id   acd0da245baab9b9235cf9e41377d1ee
#
_cell.length_a   1.000
_cell.length_b   1.000
_cell.length_c   1.000
_cell.angle_alpha   90.00
_cell.angle_beta   90.00
_cell.angle_gamma   90.00
#
_symmetry.space_group_name_H-M   'P 1'
#
loop_
_entity.id
_entity.type
_entity.pdbx_description
1 polymer ?
#
loop_
_entity_poly.entity_id
_entity_poly.type
_entity_poly.pdbx_seq_one_letter_code
_entity_poly.pdbx_strand_id
1 'polypeptide(L)'
;MAGSAAERSVAVPSIREAGCVYSVATRADEPALRELLRANSLGGWIQLAFQREPDAFAGTFGLAHSHDFIIAHEEKSGRAVGLCERFVRDAFVNGEVVRLPYLGSLRVNADFRNRIRILRQGFVAVRDLLGDRRDAGFSLTAITADNDVARRVLCAGVSGFPVYLPVGEMLTFAVRTRRSRVGASVCVAGREDLPAIAELLQRTYREYQFAPVWRGDELERLDATWLVIRDRRRIVACLALWDQSAVKQTVVCGYSRAVAVTRPLYNALAPLIRSPRLPAIGAPLRQIYLSHVAVTGSESHCQFDALMSAGLSIARERGLDVAVIGLAARNPLVEVVRRRWKTREYRSLLNVVQWPGRGQFIADSAGRVPHPEIALM
;
A
#
# COMPACT_ATOMS: atom_id res chain seq x y z
N MET A 1 -38.63 -21.91 -32.28
CA MET A 1 -38.76 -22.04 -30.82
C MET A 1 -37.39 -21.77 -30.24
N ALA A 2 -37.16 -20.56 -29.77
CA ALA A 2 -35.90 -20.14 -29.15
C ALA A 2 -36.05 -20.26 -27.63
N GLY A 3 -35.34 -21.21 -27.05
CA GLY A 3 -35.30 -21.42 -25.60
C GLY A 3 -34.45 -20.33 -24.96
N SER A 4 -35.07 -19.46 -24.20
CA SER A 4 -34.42 -18.51 -23.31
C SER A 4 -33.62 -19.28 -22.23
N ALA A 5 -32.29 -19.27 -22.32
CA ALA A 5 -31.43 -19.65 -21.24
C ALA A 5 -31.52 -18.57 -20.15
N ALA A 6 -32.33 -18.83 -19.13
CA ALA A 6 -32.33 -18.02 -17.92
C ALA A 6 -30.96 -18.15 -17.27
N GLU A 7 -30.12 -17.09 -17.31
CA GLU A 7 -28.93 -16.94 -16.49
C GLU A 7 -29.34 -17.11 -15.01
N ARG A 8 -28.99 -18.22 -14.43
CA ARG A 8 -29.12 -18.43 -12.99
C ARG A 8 -28.16 -17.45 -12.33
N SER A 9 -28.67 -16.34 -11.83
CA SER A 9 -27.96 -15.46 -10.92
C SER A 9 -27.45 -16.29 -9.73
N VAL A 10 -26.18 -16.58 -9.71
CA VAL A 10 -25.54 -17.21 -8.55
C VAL A 10 -25.62 -16.20 -7.42
N ALA A 11 -26.40 -16.50 -6.39
CA ALA A 11 -26.55 -15.64 -5.22
C ALA A 11 -25.18 -15.37 -4.60
N VAL A 12 -24.78 -14.11 -4.52
CA VAL A 12 -23.53 -13.70 -3.86
C VAL A 12 -23.64 -14.04 -2.38
N PRO A 13 -22.68 -14.80 -1.80
CA PRO A 13 -22.71 -15.09 -0.37
C PRO A 13 -22.75 -13.79 0.44
N SER A 14 -23.70 -13.69 1.37
CA SER A 14 -23.92 -12.48 2.16
C SER A 14 -24.31 -12.81 3.60
N ILE A 15 -23.98 -11.88 4.50
CA ILE A 15 -24.33 -11.94 5.92
C ILE A 15 -25.21 -10.74 6.22
N ARG A 16 -26.38 -10.98 6.85
CA ARG A 16 -27.30 -9.92 7.27
C ARG A 16 -27.25 -9.77 8.78
N GLU A 17 -26.84 -8.61 9.25
CA GLU A 17 -26.68 -8.34 10.68
C GLU A 17 -26.63 -6.84 10.95
N ALA A 18 -27.12 -6.41 12.11
CA ALA A 18 -27.07 -5.01 12.55
C ALA A 18 -27.73 -4.00 11.59
N GLY A 19 -28.72 -4.44 10.79
CA GLY A 19 -29.40 -3.61 9.78
C GLY A 19 -28.59 -3.35 8.53
N CYS A 20 -27.56 -4.17 8.29
CA CYS A 20 -26.71 -4.11 7.11
C CYS A 20 -26.56 -5.49 6.45
N VAL A 21 -26.36 -5.48 5.15
CA VAL A 21 -25.98 -6.66 4.37
C VAL A 21 -24.50 -6.55 4.04
N TYR A 22 -23.73 -7.56 4.38
CA TYR A 22 -22.29 -7.67 4.09
C TYR A 22 -22.11 -8.73 3.01
N SER A 23 -21.40 -8.38 1.96
CA SER A 23 -21.12 -9.29 0.85
C SER A 23 -19.71 -9.05 0.28
N VAL A 24 -19.22 -10.00 -0.48
CA VAL A 24 -18.09 -9.75 -1.37
C VAL A 24 -18.58 -8.81 -2.47
N ALA A 25 -17.89 -7.70 -2.65
CA ALA A 25 -18.26 -6.72 -3.65
C ALA A 25 -18.14 -7.27 -5.08
N THR A 26 -19.06 -6.92 -5.91
CA THR A 26 -19.12 -7.26 -7.33
C THR A 26 -18.80 -6.03 -8.20
N ARG A 27 -18.76 -6.21 -9.51
CA ARG A 27 -18.62 -5.08 -10.44
C ARG A 27 -19.77 -4.06 -10.35
N ALA A 28 -20.94 -4.48 -9.87
CA ALA A 28 -22.06 -3.56 -9.64
C ALA A 28 -21.80 -2.60 -8.47
N ASP A 29 -20.98 -3.00 -7.50
CA ASP A 29 -20.63 -2.20 -6.33
C ASP A 29 -19.46 -1.23 -6.59
N GLU A 30 -18.79 -1.34 -7.73
CA GLU A 30 -17.58 -0.60 -8.06
C GLU A 30 -17.72 0.92 -7.87
N PRO A 31 -18.80 1.60 -8.34
CA PRO A 31 -19.00 3.03 -8.10
C PRO A 31 -19.08 3.39 -6.62
N ALA A 32 -19.75 2.55 -5.81
CA ALA A 32 -19.89 2.75 -4.37
C ALA A 32 -18.55 2.57 -3.63
N LEU A 33 -17.71 1.63 -4.07
CA LEU A 33 -16.34 1.47 -3.53
C LEU A 33 -15.52 2.74 -3.74
N ARG A 34 -15.50 3.30 -4.97
CA ARG A 34 -14.78 4.54 -5.25
C ARG A 34 -15.31 5.73 -4.46
N GLU A 35 -16.64 5.85 -4.32
CA GLU A 35 -17.26 6.90 -3.51
C GLU A 35 -16.81 6.82 -2.04
N LEU A 36 -16.84 5.63 -1.43
CA LEU A 36 -16.38 5.43 -0.05
C LEU A 36 -14.89 5.74 0.12
N LEU A 37 -14.04 5.42 -0.87
CA LEU A 37 -12.61 5.76 -0.84
C LEU A 37 -12.40 7.28 -0.92
N ARG A 38 -13.12 7.99 -1.79
CA ARG A 38 -13.04 9.46 -1.93
C ARG A 38 -13.53 10.19 -0.69
N ALA A 39 -14.63 9.73 -0.09
CA ALA A 39 -15.26 10.40 1.06
C ALA A 39 -14.44 10.35 2.36
N ASN A 40 -13.38 9.53 2.42
CA ASN A 40 -12.61 9.29 3.63
C ASN A 40 -11.17 9.78 3.47
N SER A 41 -10.94 11.08 3.68
CA SER A 41 -9.60 11.68 3.68
C SER A 41 -8.87 11.46 5.00
N LEU A 42 -7.54 11.36 4.91
CA LEU A 42 -6.64 11.45 6.06
C LEU A 42 -6.48 12.94 6.44
N GLY A 43 -6.61 13.22 7.74
CA GLY A 43 -6.44 14.57 8.27
C GLY A 43 -4.98 15.02 8.25
N GLY A 44 -4.76 16.31 8.58
CA GLY A 44 -3.45 16.92 8.67
C GLY A 44 -3.44 18.34 8.10
N TRP A 45 -2.26 18.94 7.96
CA TRP A 45 -2.09 20.27 7.34
C TRP A 45 -2.42 20.25 5.84
N ILE A 46 -2.28 19.10 5.20
CA ILE A 46 -2.82 18.72 3.90
C ILE A 46 -3.70 17.49 4.10
N GLN A 47 -4.91 17.54 3.62
CA GLN A 47 -5.86 16.43 3.68
C GLN A 47 -5.76 15.63 2.39
N LEU A 48 -5.49 14.34 2.51
CA LEU A 48 -5.25 13.44 1.38
C LEU A 48 -6.27 12.31 1.38
N ALA A 49 -6.82 11.98 0.23
CA ALA A 49 -7.59 10.76 0.02
C ALA A 49 -6.81 9.82 -0.91
N PHE A 50 -6.82 8.55 -0.57
CA PHE A 50 -6.36 7.49 -1.46
C PHE A 50 -7.54 7.05 -2.31
N GLN A 51 -7.42 7.25 -3.62
CA GLN A 51 -8.45 6.94 -4.59
C GLN A 51 -7.96 5.83 -5.54
N ARG A 52 -8.92 5.15 -6.16
CA ARG A 52 -8.66 4.09 -7.16
C ARG A 52 -9.51 4.38 -8.39
N GLU A 53 -9.02 5.27 -9.21
CA GLU A 53 -9.66 5.65 -10.46
C GLU A 53 -8.92 5.03 -11.63
N PRO A 54 -9.60 4.61 -12.71
CA PRO A 54 -11.07 4.58 -12.87
C PRO A 54 -11.72 3.29 -12.33
N ASP A 55 -10.96 2.31 -11.83
CA ASP A 55 -11.43 1.00 -11.41
C ASP A 55 -10.83 0.59 -10.06
N ALA A 56 -11.68 0.44 -9.03
CA ALA A 56 -11.25 0.05 -7.69
C ALA A 56 -10.59 -1.35 -7.64
N PHE A 57 -10.96 -2.24 -8.55
CA PHE A 57 -10.43 -3.61 -8.60
C PHE A 57 -9.07 -3.72 -9.31
N ALA A 58 -8.63 -2.69 -10.03
CA ALA A 58 -7.35 -2.72 -10.74
C ALA A 58 -6.11 -2.55 -9.83
N GLY A 59 -6.30 -2.24 -8.55
CA GLY A 59 -5.24 -1.78 -7.63
C GLY A 59 -4.14 -2.78 -7.29
N THR A 60 -4.28 -4.06 -7.59
CA THR A 60 -3.24 -5.08 -7.37
C THR A 60 -2.50 -5.47 -8.65
N PHE A 61 -2.82 -4.85 -9.79
CA PHE A 61 -2.15 -5.10 -11.07
C PHE A 61 -2.11 -6.58 -11.50
N GLY A 62 -3.06 -7.39 -11.04
CA GLY A 62 -3.06 -8.83 -11.28
C GLY A 62 -1.94 -9.61 -10.58
N LEU A 63 -1.34 -9.04 -9.54
CA LEU A 63 -0.21 -9.61 -8.78
C LEU A 63 -0.64 -10.40 -7.55
N ALA A 64 -1.94 -10.49 -7.30
CA ALA A 64 -2.50 -11.19 -6.13
C ALA A 64 -3.13 -12.51 -6.54
N HIS A 65 -3.10 -13.50 -5.64
CA HIS A 65 -3.89 -14.73 -5.76
C HIS A 65 -5.40 -14.43 -5.70
N SER A 66 -5.78 -13.48 -4.84
CA SER A 66 -7.12 -12.88 -4.82
C SER A 66 -7.05 -11.42 -4.42
N HIS A 67 -8.02 -10.64 -4.91
CA HIS A 67 -8.22 -9.24 -4.55
C HIS A 67 -9.72 -8.99 -4.43
N ASP A 68 -10.16 -8.84 -3.21
CA ASP A 68 -11.56 -8.81 -2.85
C ASP A 68 -11.85 -7.60 -1.96
N PHE A 69 -13.08 -7.09 -2.04
CA PHE A 69 -13.62 -6.13 -1.09
C PHE A 69 -14.82 -6.75 -0.39
N ILE A 70 -14.89 -6.59 0.93
CA ILE A 70 -16.15 -6.71 1.65
C ILE A 70 -16.80 -5.34 1.65
N ILE A 71 -18.04 -5.28 1.20
CA ILE A 71 -18.87 -4.08 1.24
C ILE A 71 -20.05 -4.31 2.17
N ALA A 72 -20.44 -3.29 2.91
CA ALA A 72 -21.62 -3.28 3.75
C ALA A 72 -22.64 -2.28 3.20
N HIS A 73 -23.88 -2.72 2.98
CA HIS A 73 -25.00 -1.88 2.57
C HIS A 73 -26.02 -1.81 3.69
N GLU A 74 -26.58 -0.63 3.97
CA GLU A 74 -27.73 -0.48 4.87
C GLU A 74 -28.96 -1.12 4.24
N GLU A 75 -29.64 -2.04 4.94
CA GLU A 75 -30.77 -2.78 4.38
C GLU A 75 -31.93 -1.88 3.93
N LYS A 76 -32.19 -0.79 4.67
CA LYS A 76 -33.34 0.09 4.41
C LYS A 76 -33.16 0.95 3.18
N SER A 77 -31.96 1.48 2.97
CA SER A 77 -31.66 2.47 1.91
C SER A 77 -30.88 1.88 0.74
N GLY A 78 -30.28 0.71 0.90
CA GLY A 78 -29.32 0.15 -0.07
C GLY A 78 -27.99 0.92 -0.14
N ARG A 79 -27.78 1.96 0.69
CA ARG A 79 -26.59 2.80 0.67
C ARG A 79 -25.38 2.03 1.19
N ALA A 80 -24.24 2.15 0.49
CA ALA A 80 -22.97 1.62 0.97
C ALA A 80 -22.50 2.38 2.22
N VAL A 81 -22.23 1.67 3.30
CA VAL A 81 -21.88 2.25 4.59
C VAL A 81 -20.46 1.95 5.04
N GLY A 82 -19.81 0.96 4.44
CA GLY A 82 -18.43 0.64 4.75
C GLY A 82 -17.82 -0.35 3.78
N LEU A 83 -16.49 -0.38 3.75
CA LEU A 83 -15.71 -1.35 2.99
C LEU A 83 -14.44 -1.75 3.73
N CYS A 84 -13.95 -2.94 3.39
CA CYS A 84 -12.62 -3.42 3.73
C CYS A 84 -12.06 -4.17 2.53
N GLU A 85 -10.82 -3.88 2.18
CA GLU A 85 -10.07 -4.54 1.12
C GLU A 85 -9.26 -5.70 1.69
N ARG A 86 -9.20 -6.80 0.96
CA ARG A 86 -8.32 -7.93 1.21
C ARG A 86 -7.66 -8.35 -0.08
N PHE A 87 -6.34 -8.38 -0.10
CA PHE A 87 -5.61 -9.03 -1.19
C PHE A 87 -4.62 -10.05 -0.62
N VAL A 88 -4.37 -11.11 -1.38
CA VAL A 88 -3.53 -12.26 -0.97
C VAL A 88 -2.41 -12.42 -1.96
N ARG A 89 -1.18 -12.47 -1.49
CA ARG A 89 -0.01 -12.77 -2.30
C ARG A 89 1.02 -13.58 -1.52
N ASP A 90 1.97 -14.15 -2.25
CA ASP A 90 3.10 -14.82 -1.62
C ASP A 90 4.02 -13.80 -0.95
N ALA A 91 4.41 -14.08 0.28
CA ALA A 91 5.35 -13.29 1.05
C ALA A 91 6.25 -14.19 1.90
N PHE A 92 7.42 -13.69 2.28
CA PHE A 92 8.31 -14.37 3.20
C PHE A 92 7.84 -14.12 4.65
N VAL A 93 7.57 -15.18 5.38
CA VAL A 93 7.31 -15.18 6.81
C VAL A 93 8.24 -16.18 7.47
N ASN A 94 9.07 -15.72 8.39
CA ASN A 94 10.11 -16.53 9.03
C ASN A 94 11.06 -17.22 8.03
N GLY A 95 11.29 -16.60 6.86
CA GLY A 95 12.12 -17.14 5.78
C GLY A 95 11.42 -18.13 4.85
N GLU A 96 10.17 -18.49 5.12
CA GLU A 96 9.38 -19.39 4.30
C GLU A 96 8.32 -18.62 3.50
N VAL A 97 7.96 -19.14 2.33
CA VAL A 97 6.95 -18.56 1.45
C VAL A 97 5.57 -18.99 1.92
N VAL A 98 4.72 -18.01 2.24
CA VAL A 98 3.33 -18.25 2.61
C VAL A 98 2.39 -17.35 1.82
N ARG A 99 1.14 -17.76 1.64
CA ARG A 99 0.08 -16.89 1.14
C ARG A 99 -0.37 -15.96 2.25
N LEU A 100 0.06 -14.71 2.18
CA LEU A 100 -0.19 -13.70 3.20
C LEU A 100 -1.31 -12.76 2.74
N PRO A 101 -2.48 -12.76 3.42
CA PRO A 101 -3.49 -11.74 3.24
C PRO A 101 -3.04 -10.40 3.81
N TYR A 102 -3.34 -9.33 3.09
CA TYR A 102 -3.25 -7.96 3.59
C TYR A 102 -4.65 -7.37 3.69
N LEU A 103 -4.98 -6.78 4.84
CA LEU A 103 -6.22 -6.05 5.06
C LEU A 103 -5.93 -4.55 4.98
N GLY A 104 -6.57 -3.90 4.02
CA GLY A 104 -6.41 -2.47 3.76
C GLY A 104 -7.72 -1.76 3.57
N SER A 105 -7.61 -0.48 3.25
CA SER A 105 -8.72 0.36 2.82
C SER A 105 -9.98 0.30 3.70
N LEU A 106 -9.85 0.01 5.02
CA LEU A 106 -10.99 -0.01 5.93
C LEU A 106 -11.62 1.38 5.99
N ARG A 107 -12.86 1.49 5.56
CA ARG A 107 -13.64 2.74 5.56
C ARG A 107 -15.02 2.48 6.13
N VAL A 108 -15.49 3.43 6.94
CA VAL A 108 -16.87 3.48 7.41
C VAL A 108 -17.39 4.89 7.15
N ASN A 109 -18.55 4.98 6.52
CA ASN A 109 -19.20 6.26 6.23
C ASN A 109 -19.39 7.05 7.52
N ALA A 110 -19.23 8.37 7.46
CA ALA A 110 -19.24 9.27 8.62
C ALA A 110 -20.48 9.10 9.50
N ASP A 111 -21.67 8.92 8.88
CA ASP A 111 -22.95 8.77 9.58
C ASP A 111 -23.04 7.46 10.40
N PHE A 112 -22.14 6.52 10.15
CA PHE A 112 -22.14 5.18 10.75
C PHE A 112 -20.92 4.89 11.64
N ARG A 113 -19.97 5.83 11.77
CA ARG A 113 -18.71 5.61 12.52
C ARG A 113 -18.90 5.24 13.98
N ASN A 114 -19.97 5.69 14.62
CA ASN A 114 -20.26 5.40 16.03
C ASN A 114 -20.95 4.03 16.25
N ARG A 115 -21.24 3.30 15.18
CA ARG A 115 -21.92 2.00 15.23
C ARG A 115 -20.90 0.87 15.21
N ILE A 116 -20.27 0.58 16.34
CA ILE A 116 -19.21 -0.45 16.46
C ILE A 116 -19.66 -1.84 15.97
N ARG A 117 -20.96 -2.14 16.05
CA ARG A 117 -21.53 -3.40 15.55
C ARG A 117 -21.29 -3.57 14.03
N ILE A 118 -21.36 -2.49 13.24
CA ILE A 118 -21.12 -2.53 11.80
C ILE A 118 -19.66 -2.99 11.53
N LEU A 119 -18.72 -2.42 12.25
CA LEU A 119 -17.31 -2.78 12.11
C LEU A 119 -17.06 -4.24 12.54
N ARG A 120 -17.68 -4.67 13.66
CA ARG A 120 -17.57 -6.06 14.13
C ARG A 120 -18.06 -7.05 13.09
N GLN A 121 -19.24 -6.81 12.53
CA GLN A 121 -19.82 -7.69 11.51
C GLN A 121 -19.04 -7.64 10.20
N GLY A 122 -18.44 -6.51 9.87
CA GLY A 122 -17.48 -6.41 8.76
C GLY A 122 -16.31 -7.38 8.92
N PHE A 123 -15.74 -7.50 10.12
CA PHE A 123 -14.67 -8.48 10.39
C PHE A 123 -15.15 -9.93 10.34
N VAL A 124 -16.38 -10.20 10.83
CA VAL A 124 -17.01 -11.52 10.67
C VAL A 124 -17.13 -11.86 9.17
N ALA A 125 -17.62 -10.90 8.38
CA ALA A 125 -17.75 -11.09 6.93
C ALA A 125 -16.41 -11.33 6.25
N VAL A 126 -15.34 -10.59 6.60
CA VAL A 126 -13.99 -10.87 6.08
C VAL A 126 -13.55 -12.29 6.40
N ARG A 127 -13.74 -12.74 7.64
CA ARG A 127 -13.38 -14.08 8.07
C ARG A 127 -14.16 -15.17 7.34
N ASP A 128 -15.48 -15.03 7.25
CA ASP A 128 -16.40 -16.08 6.84
C ASP A 128 -16.60 -16.15 5.33
N LEU A 129 -16.55 -15.00 4.63
CA LEU A 129 -16.72 -14.91 3.18
C LEU A 129 -15.41 -15.02 2.41
N LEU A 130 -14.30 -14.55 2.98
CA LEU A 130 -13.00 -14.50 2.28
C LEU A 130 -11.94 -15.44 2.85
N GLY A 131 -12.22 -16.11 3.97
CA GLY A 131 -11.22 -16.99 4.59
C GLY A 131 -10.93 -18.22 3.74
N ASP A 132 -9.68 -18.39 3.31
CA ASP A 132 -9.17 -19.59 2.63
C ASP A 132 -8.28 -20.38 3.59
N ARG A 133 -8.39 -21.72 3.56
CA ARG A 133 -7.52 -22.65 4.33
C ARG A 133 -6.07 -22.66 3.81
N ARG A 134 -5.84 -22.18 2.61
CA ARG A 134 -4.50 -22.10 1.98
C ARG A 134 -3.72 -20.87 2.43
N ASP A 135 -4.37 -19.92 3.10
CA ASP A 135 -3.73 -18.71 3.60
C ASP A 135 -2.97 -18.98 4.90
N ALA A 136 -2.12 -18.04 5.30
CA ALA A 136 -1.34 -18.12 6.52
C ALA A 136 -2.16 -18.26 7.82
N GLY A 137 -3.49 -18.08 7.75
CA GLY A 137 -4.39 -18.10 8.91
C GLY A 137 -4.42 -16.79 9.70
N PHE A 138 -3.55 -15.86 9.36
CA PHE A 138 -3.51 -14.48 9.85
C PHE A 138 -3.34 -13.52 8.68
N SER A 139 -3.57 -12.23 8.91
CA SER A 139 -3.42 -11.19 7.90
C SER A 139 -2.46 -10.10 8.39
N LEU A 140 -1.84 -9.38 7.47
CA LEU A 140 -1.07 -8.18 7.77
C LEU A 140 -1.94 -6.95 7.55
N THR A 141 -1.73 -5.88 8.32
CA THR A 141 -2.36 -4.57 8.11
C THR A 141 -1.44 -3.46 8.60
N ALA A 142 -1.65 -2.25 8.08
CA ALA A 142 -0.97 -1.05 8.55
C ALA A 142 -1.98 -0.01 9.00
N ILE A 143 -1.77 0.59 10.16
CA ILE A 143 -2.58 1.67 10.72
C ILE A 143 -1.69 2.90 10.83
N THR A 144 -2.11 4.02 10.24
CA THR A 144 -1.39 5.31 10.36
C THR A 144 -1.25 5.69 11.83
N ALA A 145 -0.05 6.09 12.27
CA ALA A 145 0.26 6.31 13.68
C ALA A 145 -0.58 7.41 14.32
N ASP A 146 -0.98 8.42 13.55
CA ASP A 146 -1.84 9.55 13.97
C ASP A 146 -3.35 9.22 13.93
N ASN A 147 -3.73 8.02 13.48
CA ASN A 147 -5.12 7.58 13.50
C ASN A 147 -5.49 6.95 14.85
N ASP A 148 -5.55 7.80 15.89
CA ASP A 148 -5.86 7.36 17.27
C ASP A 148 -7.21 6.67 17.39
N VAL A 149 -8.19 7.06 16.57
CA VAL A 149 -9.52 6.43 16.58
C VAL A 149 -9.42 4.97 16.12
N ALA A 150 -8.79 4.73 14.98
CA ALA A 150 -8.60 3.37 14.48
C ALA A 150 -7.76 2.53 15.46
N ARG A 151 -6.67 3.07 16.00
CA ARG A 151 -5.82 2.38 16.98
C ARG A 151 -6.60 1.97 18.21
N ARG A 152 -7.33 2.91 18.83
CA ARG A 152 -8.15 2.62 20.03
C ARG A 152 -9.24 1.58 19.78
N VAL A 153 -9.90 1.63 18.62
CA VAL A 153 -11.00 0.69 18.32
C VAL A 153 -10.47 -0.69 17.94
N LEU A 154 -9.46 -0.74 17.06
CA LEU A 154 -8.98 -2.01 16.48
C LEU A 154 -8.09 -2.79 17.45
N CYS A 155 -7.28 -2.09 18.26
CA CYS A 155 -6.34 -2.73 19.19
C CYS A 155 -6.91 -2.87 20.62
N ALA A 156 -8.19 -2.55 20.86
CA ALA A 156 -8.79 -2.56 22.19
C ALA A 156 -9.13 -3.96 22.73
N GLY A 157 -8.93 -5.03 21.96
CA GLY A 157 -9.29 -6.38 22.40
C GLY A 157 -10.81 -6.61 22.59
N VAL A 158 -11.63 -5.87 21.87
CA VAL A 158 -13.10 -5.96 21.99
C VAL A 158 -13.59 -7.34 21.54
N SER A 159 -14.44 -7.98 22.33
CA SER A 159 -15.02 -9.28 21.98
C SER A 159 -15.69 -9.27 20.61
N GLY A 160 -15.39 -10.29 19.79
CA GLY A 160 -15.87 -10.42 18.43
C GLY A 160 -15.03 -9.67 17.38
N PHE A 161 -13.95 -9.00 17.79
CA PHE A 161 -12.93 -8.46 16.89
C PHE A 161 -11.77 -9.46 16.75
N PRO A 162 -11.02 -9.40 15.64
CA PRO A 162 -9.74 -10.08 15.57
C PRO A 162 -8.73 -9.44 16.53
N VAL A 163 -7.70 -10.20 16.90
CA VAL A 163 -6.59 -9.70 17.72
C VAL A 163 -5.58 -9.01 16.82
N TYR A 164 -5.19 -7.79 17.17
CA TYR A 164 -4.14 -7.01 16.51
C TYR A 164 -2.84 -7.13 17.29
N LEU A 165 -1.86 -7.79 16.71
CA LEU A 165 -0.53 -7.95 17.29
C LEU A 165 0.45 -7.00 16.61
N PRO A 166 1.06 -6.03 17.32
CA PRO A 166 2.04 -5.13 16.74
C PRO A 166 3.32 -5.91 16.37
N VAL A 167 3.77 -5.74 15.12
CA VAL A 167 4.95 -6.44 14.59
C VAL A 167 6.02 -5.48 14.07
N GLY A 168 5.79 -4.17 14.14
CA GLY A 168 6.77 -3.16 13.78
C GLY A 168 6.15 -1.85 13.31
N GLU A 169 7.00 -0.97 12.83
CA GLU A 169 6.62 0.31 12.28
C GLU A 169 7.20 0.48 10.88
N MET A 170 6.41 1.08 9.99
CA MET A 170 6.83 1.53 8.67
C MET A 170 6.94 3.04 8.63
N LEU A 171 8.02 3.52 8.05
CA LEU A 171 8.26 4.92 7.74
C LEU A 171 8.09 5.10 6.23
N THR A 172 7.12 5.92 5.86
CA THR A 172 6.91 6.33 4.47
C THR A 172 7.53 7.70 4.28
N PHE A 173 8.52 7.78 3.42
CA PHE A 173 9.21 9.03 3.09
C PHE A 173 8.68 9.57 1.77
N ALA A 174 8.13 10.77 1.79
CA ALA A 174 7.87 11.57 0.61
C ALA A 174 9.11 12.44 0.34
N VAL A 175 9.90 12.03 -0.65
CA VAL A 175 11.17 12.64 -1.01
C VAL A 175 10.95 13.56 -2.20
N ARG A 176 11.41 14.80 -2.11
CA ARG A 176 11.33 15.73 -3.23
C ARG A 176 12.24 15.29 -4.37
N THR A 177 11.72 15.26 -5.59
CA THR A 177 12.51 14.97 -6.79
C THR A 177 13.48 16.12 -7.10
N ARG A 178 14.66 15.78 -7.54
CA ARG A 178 15.70 16.76 -7.91
C ARG A 178 16.61 16.19 -8.99
N ARG A 179 17.13 17.05 -9.84
CA ARG A 179 18.23 16.65 -10.74
C ARG A 179 19.49 16.40 -9.92
N SER A 180 20.13 15.28 -10.17
CA SER A 180 21.38 14.90 -9.54
C SER A 180 22.28 14.28 -10.61
N ARG A 181 23.60 14.34 -10.44
CA ARG A 181 24.49 13.54 -11.28
C ARG A 181 24.25 12.07 -10.94
N VAL A 182 23.84 11.31 -11.94
CA VAL A 182 23.73 9.85 -11.81
C VAL A 182 25.15 9.30 -11.79
N GLY A 183 25.47 8.50 -10.77
CA GLY A 183 26.78 7.83 -10.71
C GLY A 183 26.90 6.86 -11.89
N ALA A 184 28.09 6.75 -12.46
CA ALA A 184 28.37 5.87 -13.62
C ALA A 184 28.06 4.38 -13.37
N SER A 185 27.87 3.99 -12.10
CA SER A 185 27.56 2.62 -11.70
C SER A 185 26.07 2.23 -11.82
N VAL A 186 25.16 3.21 -11.98
CA VAL A 186 23.72 2.94 -12.06
C VAL A 186 23.31 2.87 -13.54
N CYS A 187 22.67 1.77 -13.90
CA CYS A 187 22.14 1.53 -15.24
C CYS A 187 20.63 1.32 -15.19
N VAL A 188 19.94 1.68 -16.28
CA VAL A 188 18.55 1.24 -16.49
C VAL A 188 18.60 -0.19 -17.03
N ALA A 189 17.86 -1.09 -16.38
CA ALA A 189 17.78 -2.50 -16.77
C ALA A 189 16.81 -2.71 -17.94
N GLY A 190 17.12 -3.68 -18.79
CA GLY A 190 16.23 -4.17 -19.83
C GLY A 190 15.32 -5.30 -19.36
N ARG A 191 14.43 -5.77 -20.24
CA ARG A 191 13.55 -6.91 -19.93
C ARG A 191 14.33 -8.20 -19.66
N GLU A 192 15.45 -8.38 -20.32
CA GLU A 192 16.37 -9.52 -20.15
C GLU A 192 16.98 -9.60 -18.75
N ASP A 193 16.98 -8.51 -18.00
CA ASP A 193 17.50 -8.43 -16.64
C ASP A 193 16.48 -8.85 -15.57
N LEU A 194 15.18 -8.85 -15.89
CA LEU A 194 14.12 -9.07 -14.93
C LEU A 194 14.21 -10.43 -14.18
N PRO A 195 14.61 -11.54 -14.81
CA PRO A 195 14.85 -12.78 -14.07
C PRO A 195 15.95 -12.64 -13.02
N ALA A 196 17.06 -11.97 -13.34
CA ALA A 196 18.16 -11.75 -12.40
C ALA A 196 17.77 -10.76 -11.28
N ILE A 197 16.93 -9.77 -11.57
CA ILE A 197 16.35 -8.88 -10.57
C ILE A 197 15.43 -9.65 -9.64
N ALA A 198 14.55 -10.52 -10.16
CA ALA A 198 13.67 -11.35 -9.34
C ALA A 198 14.47 -12.27 -8.41
N GLU A 199 15.54 -12.90 -8.90
CA GLU A 199 16.44 -13.73 -8.09
C GLU A 199 17.10 -12.90 -6.96
N LEU A 200 17.60 -11.69 -7.28
CA LEU A 200 18.18 -10.78 -6.29
C LEU A 200 17.15 -10.42 -5.20
N LEU A 201 15.93 -10.04 -5.60
CA LEU A 201 14.83 -9.72 -4.70
C LEU A 201 14.49 -10.89 -3.80
N GLN A 202 14.28 -12.09 -4.34
CA GLN A 202 13.93 -13.28 -3.56
C GLN A 202 15.02 -13.62 -2.55
N ARG A 203 16.28 -13.62 -2.96
CA ARG A 203 17.40 -13.90 -2.06
C ARG A 203 17.51 -12.86 -0.94
N THR A 204 17.37 -11.57 -1.25
CA THR A 204 17.46 -10.49 -0.26
C THR A 204 16.23 -10.46 0.64
N TYR A 205 15.03 -10.63 0.07
CA TYR A 205 13.77 -10.48 0.80
C TYR A 205 13.47 -11.66 1.73
N ARG A 206 14.07 -12.82 1.51
CA ARG A 206 13.98 -13.98 2.41
C ARG A 206 14.53 -13.67 3.82
N GLU A 207 15.44 -12.72 3.93
CA GLU A 207 16.01 -12.28 5.21
C GLU A 207 15.10 -11.29 5.96
N TYR A 208 14.01 -10.86 5.34
CA TYR A 208 13.05 -9.94 5.93
C TYR A 208 11.74 -10.65 6.28
N GLN A 209 10.93 -9.98 7.09
CA GLN A 209 9.60 -10.43 7.48
C GLN A 209 8.53 -9.71 6.65
N PHE A 210 7.57 -10.45 6.15
CA PHE A 210 6.46 -9.95 5.33
C PHE A 210 6.87 -9.34 3.97
N ALA A 211 8.10 -9.61 3.53
CA ALA A 211 8.56 -9.15 2.24
C ALA A 211 7.87 -9.93 1.11
N PRO A 212 7.36 -9.26 0.06
CA PRO A 212 6.68 -9.95 -1.03
C PRO A 212 7.63 -10.81 -1.84
N VAL A 213 7.16 -11.98 -2.27
CA VAL A 213 7.87 -12.81 -3.25
C VAL A 213 7.59 -12.26 -4.64
N TRP A 214 8.64 -11.98 -5.40
CA TRP A 214 8.55 -11.46 -6.76
C TRP A 214 9.07 -12.49 -7.76
N ARG A 215 8.32 -12.68 -8.87
CA ARG A 215 8.71 -13.53 -10.00
C ARG A 215 8.98 -12.67 -11.22
N GLY A 216 9.78 -13.17 -12.15
CA GLY A 216 10.16 -12.42 -13.35
C GLY A 216 8.96 -11.98 -14.19
N ASP A 217 7.99 -12.87 -14.38
CA ASP A 217 6.76 -12.58 -15.10
C ASP A 217 5.84 -11.55 -14.41
N GLU A 218 5.90 -11.46 -13.09
CA GLU A 218 5.21 -10.40 -12.33
C GLU A 218 5.89 -9.05 -12.57
N LEU A 219 7.22 -9.01 -12.54
CA LEU A 219 7.98 -7.78 -12.77
C LEU A 219 7.77 -7.21 -14.17
N GLU A 220 7.56 -8.07 -15.18
CA GLU A 220 7.24 -7.65 -16.55
C GLU A 220 5.90 -6.92 -16.68
N ARG A 221 4.95 -7.21 -15.79
CA ARG A 221 3.61 -6.61 -15.79
C ARG A 221 3.56 -5.25 -15.12
N LEU A 222 4.62 -4.85 -14.42
CA LEU A 222 4.68 -3.56 -13.75
C LEU A 222 5.05 -2.44 -14.72
N ASP A 223 4.31 -1.33 -14.66
CA ASP A 223 4.74 -0.08 -15.28
C ASP A 223 5.87 0.54 -14.45
N ALA A 224 7.04 -0.06 -14.54
CA ALA A 224 8.18 0.28 -13.72
C ALA A 224 9.46 0.45 -14.54
N THR A 225 10.26 1.44 -14.17
CA THR A 225 11.63 1.59 -14.66
C THR A 225 12.58 1.02 -13.63
N TRP A 226 13.36 0.05 -14.04
CA TRP A 226 14.28 -0.67 -13.19
C TRP A 226 15.67 -0.05 -13.22
N LEU A 227 16.20 0.27 -12.07
CA LEU A 227 17.57 0.73 -11.88
C LEU A 227 18.39 -0.38 -11.23
N VAL A 228 19.58 -0.63 -11.75
CA VAL A 228 20.47 -1.68 -11.24
C VAL A 228 21.89 -1.18 -11.10
N ILE A 229 22.61 -1.79 -10.16
CA ILE A 229 24.08 -1.71 -10.06
C ILE A 229 24.61 -3.11 -10.32
N ARG A 230 25.67 -3.18 -11.14
CA ARG A 230 26.32 -4.44 -11.47
C ARG A 230 27.74 -4.48 -10.89
N ASP A 231 28.10 -5.63 -10.37
CA ASP A 231 29.47 -6.02 -10.15
C ASP A 231 29.83 -7.02 -11.26
N ARG A 232 30.74 -6.60 -12.15
CA ARG A 232 31.06 -7.32 -13.40
C ARG A 232 29.77 -7.56 -14.21
N ARG A 233 29.28 -8.81 -14.28
CA ARG A 233 28.05 -9.18 -15.01
C ARG A 233 26.85 -9.46 -14.08
N ARG A 234 27.04 -9.42 -12.77
CA ARG A 234 26.02 -9.77 -11.81
C ARG A 234 25.32 -8.51 -11.28
N ILE A 235 24.00 -8.55 -11.21
CA ILE A 235 23.21 -7.50 -10.55
C ILE A 235 23.35 -7.70 -9.03
N VAL A 236 23.88 -6.65 -8.35
CA VAL A 236 24.12 -6.65 -6.90
C VAL A 236 23.19 -5.71 -6.13
N ALA A 237 22.56 -4.78 -6.84
CA ALA A 237 21.57 -3.90 -6.26
C ALA A 237 20.50 -3.52 -7.30
N CYS A 238 19.28 -3.31 -6.85
CA CYS A 238 18.18 -2.82 -7.68
C CYS A 238 17.24 -1.89 -6.92
N LEU A 239 16.51 -1.08 -7.69
CA LEU A 239 15.42 -0.22 -7.25
C LEU A 239 14.48 0.02 -8.45
N ALA A 240 13.18 -0.01 -8.24
CA ALA A 240 12.20 0.30 -9.27
C ALA A 240 11.54 1.66 -9.04
N LEU A 241 11.36 2.42 -10.13
CA LEU A 241 10.43 3.54 -10.18
C LEU A 241 9.11 3.00 -10.71
N TRP A 242 8.13 2.81 -9.84
CA TRP A 242 6.84 2.23 -10.19
C TRP A 242 5.76 3.31 -10.23
N ASP A 243 5.25 3.58 -11.44
CA ASP A 243 4.13 4.49 -11.62
C ASP A 243 2.81 3.72 -11.42
N GLN A 244 1.99 4.20 -10.51
CA GLN A 244 0.67 3.64 -10.21
C GLN A 244 -0.45 4.65 -10.49
N SER A 245 -0.13 5.80 -11.08
CA SER A 245 -1.07 6.90 -11.25
C SER A 245 -2.32 6.54 -12.07
N ALA A 246 -2.22 5.54 -12.94
CA ALA A 246 -3.34 5.05 -13.73
C ALA A 246 -4.45 4.34 -12.92
N VAL A 247 -4.13 3.83 -11.71
CA VAL A 247 -5.06 3.00 -10.91
C VAL A 247 -5.10 3.34 -9.42
N LYS A 248 -4.11 4.10 -8.93
CA LYS A 248 -4.00 4.46 -7.50
C LYS A 248 -3.49 5.88 -7.37
N GLN A 249 -4.32 6.78 -6.86
CA GLN A 249 -4.00 8.19 -6.75
C GLN A 249 -4.05 8.65 -5.30
N THR A 250 -3.14 9.56 -4.95
CA THR A 250 -3.21 10.35 -3.72
C THR A 250 -3.71 11.73 -4.08
N VAL A 251 -4.94 12.06 -3.71
CA VAL A 251 -5.63 13.30 -4.10
C VAL A 251 -5.70 14.26 -2.94
N VAL A 252 -5.44 15.54 -3.20
CA VAL A 252 -5.57 16.62 -2.21
C VAL A 252 -7.05 16.94 -2.02
N CYS A 253 -7.59 16.67 -0.84
CA CYS A 253 -8.99 16.97 -0.49
C CYS A 253 -9.17 18.31 0.23
N GLY A 254 -8.09 18.84 0.81
CA GLY A 254 -8.15 20.11 1.54
C GLY A 254 -6.82 20.49 2.17
N TYR A 255 -6.83 21.64 2.79
CA TYR A 255 -5.71 22.20 3.54
C TYR A 255 -6.19 22.71 4.90
N SER A 256 -5.33 22.70 5.90
CA SER A 256 -5.60 23.44 7.15
C SER A 256 -5.81 24.92 6.84
N ARG A 257 -6.55 25.62 7.69
CA ARG A 257 -6.86 27.07 7.48
C ARG A 257 -5.60 27.90 7.24
N ALA A 258 -4.55 27.68 8.03
CA ALA A 258 -3.28 28.39 7.88
C ALA A 258 -2.64 28.16 6.51
N VAL A 259 -2.60 26.90 6.05
CA VAL A 259 -2.03 26.55 4.74
C VAL A 259 -2.91 27.07 3.60
N ALA A 260 -4.23 26.98 3.72
CA ALA A 260 -5.16 27.46 2.69
C ALA A 260 -4.96 28.97 2.42
N VAL A 261 -4.81 29.78 3.47
CA VAL A 261 -4.58 31.23 3.36
C VAL A 261 -3.20 31.54 2.77
N THR A 262 -2.15 30.83 3.20
CA THR A 262 -0.77 31.12 2.76
C THR A 262 -0.41 30.46 1.42
N ARG A 263 -1.19 29.49 0.93
CA ARG A 263 -0.93 28.72 -0.30
C ARG A 263 -0.74 29.61 -1.56
N PRO A 264 -1.54 30.65 -1.84
CA PRO A 264 -1.34 31.49 -3.03
C PRO A 264 0.04 32.16 -3.01
N LEU A 265 0.44 32.75 -1.88
CA LEU A 265 1.75 33.39 -1.72
C LEU A 265 2.88 32.36 -1.82
N TYR A 266 2.75 31.21 -1.14
CA TYR A 266 3.71 30.12 -1.25
C TYR A 266 3.87 29.66 -2.71
N ASN A 267 2.77 29.47 -3.45
CA ASN A 267 2.81 29.00 -4.84
C ASN A 267 3.41 30.05 -5.79
N ALA A 268 3.26 31.34 -5.51
CA ALA A 268 3.92 32.41 -6.26
C ALA A 268 5.44 32.39 -6.03
N LEU A 269 5.88 32.14 -4.79
CA LEU A 269 7.30 32.08 -4.43
C LEU A 269 7.95 30.70 -4.70
N ALA A 270 7.18 29.65 -4.90
CA ALA A 270 7.66 28.28 -5.07
C ALA A 270 8.75 28.12 -6.14
N PRO A 271 8.68 28.79 -7.33
CA PRO A 271 9.78 28.74 -8.33
C PRO A 271 11.08 29.31 -7.80
N LEU A 272 11.03 30.44 -7.09
CA LEU A 272 12.20 31.12 -6.54
C LEU A 272 12.93 30.26 -5.49
N ILE A 273 12.17 29.61 -4.62
CA ILE A 273 12.70 28.71 -3.58
C ILE A 273 12.90 27.28 -4.11
N ARG A 274 12.74 27.09 -5.42
CA ARG A 274 12.84 25.80 -6.11
C ARG A 274 12.02 24.71 -5.41
N SER A 275 10.80 25.04 -4.94
CA SER A 275 9.90 24.13 -4.25
C SER A 275 8.73 23.70 -5.15
N PRO A 276 8.17 22.48 -5.02
CA PRO A 276 6.93 22.13 -5.69
C PRO A 276 5.81 23.07 -5.24
N ARG A 277 4.92 23.40 -6.16
CA ARG A 277 3.69 24.12 -5.81
C ARG A 277 2.77 23.17 -5.02
N LEU A 278 2.03 23.71 -4.08
CA LEU A 278 0.95 22.99 -3.42
C LEU A 278 -0.21 22.79 -4.41
N PRO A 279 -0.63 21.54 -4.69
CA PRO A 279 -1.63 21.24 -5.71
C PRO A 279 -2.99 21.91 -5.45
N ALA A 280 -3.84 21.98 -6.46
CA ALA A 280 -5.24 22.37 -6.26
C ALA A 280 -5.98 21.29 -5.46
N ILE A 281 -7.05 21.69 -4.76
CA ILE A 281 -7.99 20.75 -4.18
C ILE A 281 -8.63 19.96 -5.34
N GLY A 282 -8.73 18.64 -5.19
CA GLY A 282 -9.17 17.70 -6.24
C GLY A 282 -8.05 17.24 -7.18
N ALA A 283 -6.84 17.82 -7.11
CA ALA A 283 -5.74 17.39 -7.94
C ALA A 283 -4.97 16.22 -7.31
N PRO A 284 -4.54 15.22 -8.10
CA PRO A 284 -3.65 14.18 -7.64
C PRO A 284 -2.24 14.72 -7.42
N LEU A 285 -1.53 14.12 -6.48
CA LEU A 285 -0.09 14.36 -6.31
C LEU A 285 0.67 13.79 -7.52
N ARG A 286 1.63 14.55 -8.03
CA ARG A 286 2.56 14.09 -9.08
C ARG A 286 3.67 13.31 -8.44
N GLN A 287 3.40 12.03 -8.17
CA GLN A 287 4.29 11.15 -7.40
C GLN A 287 4.59 9.84 -8.13
N ILE A 288 5.67 9.18 -7.70
CA ILE A 288 6.08 7.85 -8.12
C ILE A 288 6.57 7.06 -6.91
N TYR A 289 6.38 5.74 -6.91
CA TYR A 289 6.93 4.88 -5.87
C TYR A 289 8.36 4.44 -6.22
N LEU A 290 9.26 4.57 -5.24
CA LEU A 290 10.56 3.91 -5.25
C LEU A 290 10.42 2.62 -4.46
N SER A 291 10.40 1.51 -5.15
CA SER A 291 10.00 0.19 -4.65
C SER A 291 11.04 -0.87 -5.01
N HIS A 292 10.82 -2.11 -4.60
CA HIS A 292 11.68 -3.23 -4.98
C HIS A 292 13.16 -2.99 -4.65
N VAL A 293 13.42 -2.44 -3.47
CA VAL A 293 14.79 -2.11 -3.05
C VAL A 293 15.49 -3.38 -2.58
N ALA A 294 16.53 -3.77 -3.30
CA ALA A 294 17.47 -4.79 -2.84
C ALA A 294 18.89 -4.29 -3.02
N VAL A 295 19.66 -4.31 -1.94
CA VAL A 295 21.07 -3.96 -1.90
C VAL A 295 21.83 -5.01 -1.10
N THR A 296 23.04 -5.35 -1.51
CA THR A 296 23.78 -6.45 -0.91
C THR A 296 25.22 -6.05 -0.55
N GLY A 297 25.77 -6.72 0.47
CA GLY A 297 27.17 -6.57 0.87
C GLY A 297 27.45 -5.31 1.70
N SER A 298 28.73 -5.06 1.92
CA SER A 298 29.24 -3.96 2.76
C SER A 298 28.97 -2.57 2.18
N GLU A 299 28.74 -2.49 0.86
CA GLU A 299 28.50 -1.22 0.16
C GLU A 299 26.99 -0.88 0.04
N SER A 300 26.11 -1.60 0.73
CA SER A 300 24.66 -1.46 0.60
C SER A 300 24.16 -0.01 0.76
N HIS A 301 24.76 0.77 1.66
CA HIS A 301 24.39 2.18 1.84
C HIS A 301 24.79 3.05 0.65
N CYS A 302 25.97 2.83 0.07
CA CYS A 302 26.45 3.57 -1.12
C CYS A 302 25.63 3.19 -2.36
N GLN A 303 25.33 1.90 -2.52
CA GLN A 303 24.48 1.40 -3.60
C GLN A 303 23.09 2.01 -3.52
N PHE A 304 22.48 2.02 -2.33
CA PHE A 304 21.16 2.62 -2.09
C PHE A 304 21.16 4.13 -2.38
N ASP A 305 22.19 4.88 -1.89
CA ASP A 305 22.31 6.32 -2.17
C ASP A 305 22.41 6.60 -3.69
N ALA A 306 23.17 5.80 -4.43
CA ALA A 306 23.32 5.93 -5.86
C ALA A 306 22.00 5.65 -6.61
N LEU A 307 21.32 4.55 -6.27
CA LEU A 307 20.03 4.18 -6.86
C LEU A 307 18.95 5.24 -6.58
N MET A 308 18.85 5.68 -5.32
CA MET A 308 17.92 6.75 -4.92
C MET A 308 18.18 8.05 -5.68
N SER A 309 19.47 8.46 -5.78
CA SER A 309 19.85 9.68 -6.48
C SER A 309 19.49 9.63 -7.97
N ALA A 310 19.70 8.48 -8.62
CA ALA A 310 19.31 8.25 -10.01
C ALA A 310 17.79 8.25 -10.16
N GLY A 311 17.08 7.54 -9.29
CA GLY A 311 15.61 7.48 -9.29
C GLY A 311 14.97 8.86 -9.14
N LEU A 312 15.45 9.68 -8.20
CA LEU A 312 14.96 11.04 -7.99
C LEU A 312 15.24 11.96 -9.21
N SER A 313 16.36 11.75 -9.92
CA SER A 313 16.67 12.50 -11.15
C SER A 313 15.71 12.15 -12.27
N ILE A 314 15.50 10.85 -12.52
CA ILE A 314 14.57 10.35 -13.55
C ILE A 314 13.14 10.80 -13.23
N ALA A 315 12.70 10.68 -11.99
CA ALA A 315 11.37 11.17 -11.57
C ALA A 315 11.22 12.69 -11.85
N ARG A 316 12.25 13.47 -11.61
CA ARG A 316 12.27 14.91 -11.92
C ARG A 316 12.21 15.20 -13.42
N GLU A 317 12.91 14.45 -14.23
CA GLU A 317 12.89 14.57 -15.69
C GLU A 317 11.51 14.25 -16.26
N ARG A 318 10.79 13.28 -15.67
CA ARG A 318 9.39 12.96 -15.98
C ARG A 318 8.40 14.00 -15.46
N GLY A 319 8.89 15.05 -14.81
CA GLY A 319 8.07 16.14 -14.29
C GLY A 319 7.32 15.77 -13.01
N LEU A 320 7.70 14.71 -12.31
CA LEU A 320 7.11 14.34 -11.02
C LEU A 320 7.73 15.19 -9.90
N ASP A 321 6.94 15.49 -8.88
CA ASP A 321 7.36 16.37 -7.79
C ASP A 321 7.88 15.61 -6.57
N VAL A 322 7.36 14.41 -6.35
CA VAL A 322 7.61 13.58 -5.16
C VAL A 322 7.89 12.13 -5.56
N ALA A 323 8.89 11.54 -4.92
CA ALA A 323 9.09 10.10 -4.92
C ALA A 323 8.77 9.56 -3.53
N VAL A 324 8.04 8.44 -3.45
CA VAL A 324 7.58 7.83 -2.20
C VAL A 324 8.32 6.52 -1.99
N ILE A 325 8.94 6.34 -0.82
CA ILE A 325 9.59 5.09 -0.43
C ILE A 325 9.17 4.70 0.97
N GLY A 326 8.92 3.41 1.19
CA GLY A 326 8.61 2.84 2.50
C GLY A 326 9.73 1.95 3.02
N LEU A 327 10.12 2.16 4.27
CA LEU A 327 11.12 1.35 4.96
C LEU A 327 10.63 1.05 6.39
N ALA A 328 10.93 -0.13 6.92
CA ALA A 328 10.69 -0.36 8.34
C ALA A 328 11.56 0.57 9.19
N ALA A 329 11.06 1.01 10.33
CA ALA A 329 11.78 1.94 11.22
C ALA A 329 13.16 1.41 11.66
N ARG A 330 13.32 0.07 11.76
CA ARG A 330 14.58 -0.60 12.11
C ARG A 330 15.50 -0.88 10.89
N ASN A 331 15.09 -0.52 9.67
CA ASN A 331 15.92 -0.75 8.49
C ASN A 331 17.10 0.25 8.48
N PRO A 332 18.37 -0.19 8.35
CA PRO A 332 19.54 0.69 8.34
C PRO A 332 19.48 1.79 7.25
N LEU A 333 18.80 1.53 6.15
CA LEU A 333 18.65 2.50 5.05
C LEU A 333 17.84 3.75 5.43
N VAL A 334 17.07 3.70 6.54
CA VAL A 334 16.35 4.85 7.10
C VAL A 334 17.30 6.03 7.36
N GLU A 335 18.44 5.75 7.97
CA GLU A 335 19.45 6.78 8.27
C GLU A 335 20.06 7.38 7.01
N VAL A 336 20.24 6.59 5.96
CA VAL A 336 20.68 7.10 4.65
C VAL A 336 19.67 8.09 4.10
N VAL A 337 18.36 7.74 4.14
CA VAL A 337 17.29 8.63 3.67
C VAL A 337 17.29 9.94 4.46
N ARG A 338 17.30 9.88 5.79
CA ARG A 338 17.23 11.06 6.66
C ARG A 338 18.42 12.00 6.51
N ARG A 339 19.63 11.46 6.34
CA ARG A 339 20.85 12.28 6.19
C ARG A 339 20.99 12.94 4.81
N ARG A 340 20.54 12.26 3.77
CA ARG A 340 20.81 12.68 2.38
C ARG A 340 19.72 13.54 1.75
N TRP A 341 18.45 13.37 2.18
CA TRP A 341 17.32 14.04 1.53
C TRP A 341 16.41 14.76 2.51
N LYS A 342 15.88 15.90 2.08
CA LYS A 342 14.77 16.55 2.78
C LYS A 342 13.50 15.77 2.48
N THR A 343 12.88 15.22 3.50
CA THR A 343 11.71 14.35 3.40
C THR A 343 10.55 14.84 4.25
N ARG A 344 9.36 14.39 3.90
CA ARG A 344 8.22 14.29 4.83
C ARG A 344 8.09 12.83 5.21
N GLU A 345 8.05 12.57 6.49
CA GLU A 345 7.97 11.24 7.05
C GLU A 345 6.55 11.01 7.60
N TYR A 346 5.95 9.89 7.21
CA TYR A 346 4.70 9.38 7.74
C TYR A 346 4.95 8.03 8.39
N ARG A 347 4.37 7.83 9.56
CA ARG A 347 4.55 6.61 10.33
C ARG A 347 3.29 5.76 10.31
N SER A 348 3.43 4.46 10.11
CA SER A 348 2.35 3.48 10.21
C SER A 348 2.77 2.33 11.12
N LEU A 349 1.84 1.86 11.94
CA LEU A 349 2.02 0.69 12.80
C LEU A 349 1.61 -0.56 12.01
N LEU A 350 2.54 -1.50 11.87
CA LEU A 350 2.25 -2.81 11.29
C LEU A 350 1.68 -3.72 12.36
N ASN A 351 0.58 -4.38 12.02
CA ASN A 351 -0.05 -5.35 12.88
C ASN A 351 -0.34 -6.64 12.11
N VAL A 352 -0.13 -7.76 12.77
CA VAL A 352 -0.72 -9.02 12.38
C VAL A 352 -2.13 -9.09 12.96
N VAL A 353 -3.10 -9.45 12.13
CA VAL A 353 -4.52 -9.60 12.49
C VAL A 353 -4.84 -11.08 12.54
N GLN A 354 -5.26 -11.56 13.70
CA GLN A 354 -5.54 -12.97 13.96
C GLN A 354 -6.98 -13.17 14.44
N TRP A 355 -7.61 -14.24 13.96
CA TRP A 355 -8.92 -14.67 14.45
C TRP A 355 -8.77 -15.87 15.39
N PRO A 356 -9.54 -15.92 16.50
CA PRO A 356 -9.58 -17.11 17.33
C PRO A 356 -9.89 -18.37 16.51
N GLY A 357 -9.16 -19.46 16.77
CA GLY A 357 -9.36 -20.73 16.07
C GLY A 357 -8.78 -20.84 14.66
N ARG A 358 -8.03 -19.82 14.18
CA ARG A 358 -7.25 -19.89 12.93
C ARG A 358 -5.76 -19.92 13.22
N GLY A 359 -4.92 -20.04 12.16
CA GLY A 359 -3.48 -20.05 12.28
C GLY A 359 -2.94 -18.84 13.03
N GLN A 360 -1.95 -19.06 13.88
CA GLN A 360 -1.32 -18.01 14.68
C GLN A 360 0.03 -17.63 14.08
N PHE A 361 0.30 -16.34 14.05
CA PHE A 361 1.64 -15.85 13.76
C PHE A 361 2.53 -16.05 14.99
N ILE A 362 3.65 -16.71 14.79
CA ILE A 362 4.71 -16.84 15.78
C ILE A 362 5.94 -16.19 15.18
N ALA A 363 6.43 -15.13 15.83
CA ALA A 363 7.68 -14.51 15.42
C ALA A 363 8.84 -15.48 15.67
N ASP A 364 9.75 -15.57 14.70
CA ASP A 364 10.96 -16.37 14.90
C ASP A 364 11.98 -15.65 15.82
N SER A 365 12.93 -16.41 16.31
CA SER A 365 14.02 -15.89 17.14
C SER A 365 15.03 -15.02 16.38
N ALA A 366 15.01 -15.05 15.04
CA ALA A 366 15.93 -14.28 14.21
C ALA A 366 15.64 -12.77 14.21
N GLY A 367 14.48 -12.36 14.69
CA GLY A 367 14.13 -10.94 14.82
C GLY A 367 14.10 -10.19 13.49
N ARG A 368 13.71 -10.85 12.40
CA ARG A 368 13.69 -10.28 11.05
C ARG A 368 12.96 -8.94 10.99
N VAL A 369 13.54 -7.99 10.24
CA VAL A 369 12.95 -6.67 10.06
C VAL A 369 11.75 -6.77 9.09
N PRO A 370 10.58 -6.21 9.42
CA PRO A 370 9.47 -6.15 8.47
C PRO A 370 9.85 -5.42 7.18
N HIS A 371 9.39 -5.95 6.03
CA HIS A 371 9.66 -5.32 4.73
C HIS A 371 8.46 -5.48 3.77
N PRO A 372 7.22 -5.16 4.20
CA PRO A 372 6.13 -5.12 3.24
C PRO A 372 6.37 -4.00 2.23
N GLU A 373 5.97 -4.22 0.98
CA GLU A 373 6.12 -3.22 -0.07
C GLU A 373 5.02 -2.14 0.05
N ILE A 374 5.45 -0.90 0.36
CA ILE A 374 4.51 0.23 0.54
C ILE A 374 3.65 0.49 -0.70
N ALA A 375 4.19 0.23 -1.89
CA ALA A 375 3.48 0.42 -3.14
C ALA A 375 2.29 -0.54 -3.32
N LEU A 376 2.25 -1.64 -2.56
CA LEU A 376 1.15 -2.60 -2.52
C LEU A 376 0.12 -2.32 -1.43
N MET A 377 0.41 -1.41 -0.49
CA MET A 377 -0.41 -1.13 0.69
C MET A 377 -1.47 -0.04 0.45
#